data_566d120603589b6ed8df3cdc577046e7
#
_entry.id   566d120603589b6ed8df3cdc577046e7
#
_cell.length_a   1.000
_cell.length_b   1.000
_cell.length_c   1.000
_cell.angle_alpha   90.00
_cell.angle_beta   90.00
_cell.angle_gamma   90.00
#
_symmetry.space_group_name_H-M   'P 1'
#
loop_
_entity.id
_entity.type
_entity.pdbx_description
1 polymer ?
#
loop_
_entity_poly.entity_id
_entity_poly.type
_entity_poly.pdbx_seq_one_letter_code
_entity_poly.pdbx_strand_id
1 'polypeptide(L)'
;MMTKFDDKVCEVFLREQLNHYTEPVADGIEDARDFLNDFCAHVVNSIEEVAEYFSEDYDMDTYTKEDILDMDEVYDIGDGRYLIVE
;
A
#
# COMPACT_ATOMS: atom_id res chain seq x y z
N MET A 1 -21.41 1.38 -5.25
CA MET A 1 -20.67 0.95 -4.05
C MET A 1 -19.22 1.36 -4.20
N MET A 2 -18.67 2.03 -3.20
CA MET A 2 -17.26 2.41 -3.23
C MET A 2 -16.40 1.24 -2.78
N THR A 3 -15.36 0.95 -3.55
CA THR A 3 -14.37 -0.03 -3.14
C THR A 3 -13.27 0.68 -2.38
N LYS A 4 -12.60 0.00 -1.45
CA LYS A 4 -11.47 0.60 -0.76
C LYS A 4 -10.25 0.78 -1.68
N PHE A 5 -10.22 0.12 -2.82
CA PHE A 5 -9.19 0.26 -3.83
C PHE A 5 -9.76 1.05 -5.00
N ASP A 6 -9.85 2.37 -4.85
CA ASP A 6 -10.36 3.22 -5.93
C ASP A 6 -9.32 3.34 -7.05
N ASP A 7 -9.69 4.04 -8.13
CA ASP A 7 -8.83 4.15 -9.30
C ASP A 7 -7.47 4.75 -8.96
N LYS A 8 -7.42 5.73 -8.06
CA LYS A 8 -6.16 6.37 -7.68
C LYS A 8 -5.23 5.41 -6.97
N VAL A 9 -5.75 4.60 -6.04
CA VAL A 9 -4.96 3.57 -5.35
C VAL A 9 -4.41 2.58 -6.36
N CYS A 10 -5.25 2.12 -7.29
CA CYS A 10 -4.82 1.17 -8.31
C CYS A 10 -3.78 1.78 -9.25
N GLU A 11 -3.94 3.06 -9.63
CA GLU A 11 -2.96 3.74 -10.47
C GLU A 11 -1.61 3.85 -9.80
N VAL A 12 -1.57 4.20 -8.51
CA VAL A 12 -0.32 4.27 -7.75
C VAL A 12 0.31 2.88 -7.66
N PHE A 13 -0.49 1.86 -7.38
CA PHE A 13 0.02 0.49 -7.33
C PHE A 13 0.65 0.09 -8.66
N LEU A 14 -0.02 0.38 -9.78
CA LEU A 14 0.51 0.07 -11.12
C LEU A 14 1.81 0.80 -11.40
N ARG A 15 1.88 2.07 -11.03
CA ARG A 15 3.08 2.90 -11.26
C ARG A 15 4.27 2.40 -10.43
N GLU A 16 4.01 1.96 -9.20
CA GLU A 16 5.06 1.60 -8.25
C GLU A 16 5.37 0.09 -8.22
N GLN A 17 4.60 -0.72 -8.94
CA GLN A 17 4.74 -2.18 -8.81
C GLN A 17 6.15 -2.69 -9.12
N LEU A 18 6.85 -2.08 -10.08
CA LEU A 18 8.20 -2.49 -10.44
C LEU A 18 9.25 -2.10 -9.40
N ASN A 19 8.91 -1.22 -8.47
CA ASN A 19 9.78 -0.89 -7.33
C ASN A 19 9.67 -1.92 -6.21
N HIS A 20 8.59 -2.73 -6.21
CA HIS A 20 8.30 -3.69 -5.16
C HIS A 20 8.37 -5.13 -5.65
N TYR A 21 8.21 -5.36 -6.95
CA TYR A 21 8.22 -6.67 -7.56
C TYR A 21 9.18 -6.68 -8.74
N THR A 22 9.74 -7.85 -9.05
CA THR A 22 10.67 -7.99 -10.18
C THR A 22 9.97 -7.96 -11.52
N GLU A 23 8.66 -8.27 -11.53
CA GLU A 23 7.85 -8.30 -12.75
C GLU A 23 6.52 -7.62 -12.47
N PRO A 24 5.85 -7.05 -13.49
CA PRO A 24 4.51 -6.51 -13.31
C PRO A 24 3.53 -7.59 -12.87
N VAL A 25 2.76 -7.32 -11.82
CA VAL A 25 1.75 -8.26 -11.30
C VAL A 25 0.34 -7.89 -11.78
N ALA A 26 0.19 -6.74 -12.41
CA ALA A 26 -1.09 -6.26 -12.94
C ALA A 26 -0.84 -5.42 -14.19
N ASP A 27 -1.76 -5.49 -15.15
CA ASP A 27 -1.65 -4.77 -16.43
C ASP A 27 -2.54 -3.54 -16.51
N GLY A 28 -3.51 -3.41 -15.61
CA GLY A 28 -4.44 -2.30 -15.63
C GLY A 28 -5.14 -2.15 -14.30
N ILE A 29 -6.02 -1.15 -14.20
CA ILE A 29 -6.70 -0.82 -12.95
C ILE A 29 -7.53 -2.00 -12.42
N GLU A 30 -8.26 -2.69 -13.29
CA GLU A 30 -9.08 -3.82 -12.87
C GLU A 30 -8.23 -4.98 -12.35
N ASP A 31 -7.13 -5.27 -13.04
CA ASP A 31 -6.19 -6.31 -12.60
C ASP A 31 -5.55 -5.93 -11.27
N ALA A 32 -5.18 -4.67 -11.11
CA ALA A 32 -4.61 -4.18 -9.85
C ALA A 32 -5.61 -4.32 -8.71
N ARG A 33 -6.87 -3.96 -8.95
CA ARG A 33 -7.92 -4.07 -7.94
C ARG A 33 -8.14 -5.53 -7.52
N ASP A 34 -8.18 -6.43 -8.49
CA ASP A 34 -8.33 -7.86 -8.22
C ASP A 34 -7.15 -8.40 -7.42
N PHE A 35 -5.93 -8.01 -7.80
CA PHE A 35 -4.73 -8.41 -7.10
C PHE A 35 -4.77 -7.93 -5.62
N LEU A 36 -5.12 -6.67 -5.42
CA LEU A 36 -5.16 -6.10 -4.07
C LEU A 36 -6.24 -6.77 -3.21
N ASN A 37 -7.37 -7.11 -3.79
CA ASN A 37 -8.42 -7.85 -3.09
C ASN A 37 -7.98 -9.27 -2.74
N ASP A 38 -7.31 -9.96 -3.64
CA ASP A 38 -6.84 -11.34 -3.42
C ASP A 38 -5.79 -11.41 -2.31
N PHE A 39 -4.96 -10.40 -2.19
CA PHE A 39 -3.89 -10.35 -1.19
C PHE A 39 -4.29 -9.63 0.09
N CYS A 40 -5.58 -9.32 0.24
CA CYS A 40 -6.12 -8.69 1.45
C CYS A 40 -5.38 -7.39 1.82
N ALA A 41 -5.04 -6.59 0.81
CA ALA A 41 -4.37 -5.31 1.02
C ALA A 41 -5.26 -4.34 1.80
N HIS A 42 -4.64 -3.34 2.42
CA HIS A 42 -5.34 -2.35 3.24
C HIS A 42 -5.03 -0.94 2.76
N VAL A 43 -6.03 -0.06 2.85
CA VAL A 43 -5.84 1.38 2.62
C VAL A 43 -6.11 2.09 3.94
N VAL A 44 -5.15 2.92 4.36
CA VAL A 44 -5.26 3.69 5.59
C VAL A 44 -5.12 5.18 5.27
N ASN A 45 -5.54 6.03 6.20
CA ASN A 45 -5.68 7.47 5.96
C ASN A 45 -4.56 8.32 6.56
N SER A 46 -3.58 7.71 7.20
CA SER A 46 -2.47 8.44 7.80
C SER A 46 -1.27 7.52 8.02
N ILE A 47 -0.10 8.15 8.21
CA ILE A 47 1.12 7.40 8.51
C ILE A 47 1.03 6.73 9.89
N GLU A 48 0.30 7.36 10.81
CA GLU A 48 0.07 6.80 12.14
C GLU A 48 -0.73 5.49 12.05
N GLU A 49 -1.67 5.41 11.13
CA GLU A 49 -2.43 4.17 10.90
C GLU A 49 -1.54 3.08 10.30
N VAL A 50 -0.57 3.43 9.46
CA VAL A 50 0.41 2.47 8.97
C VAL A 50 1.22 1.90 10.13
N ALA A 51 1.71 2.79 11.00
CA ALA A 51 2.48 2.37 12.19
C ALA A 51 1.64 1.46 13.08
N GLU A 52 0.38 1.81 13.31
CA GLU A 52 -0.53 1.00 14.12
C GLU A 52 -0.74 -0.39 13.51
N TYR A 53 -0.87 -0.47 12.19
CA TYR A 53 -1.04 -1.73 11.50
C TYR A 53 0.14 -2.69 11.75
N PHE A 54 1.37 -2.16 11.72
CA PHE A 54 2.57 -2.96 11.90
C PHE A 54 2.99 -3.11 13.37
N SER A 55 2.31 -2.45 14.30
CA SER A 55 2.74 -2.40 15.72
C SER A 55 2.71 -3.76 16.41
N GLU A 56 1.95 -4.71 15.90
CA GLU A 56 1.89 -6.06 16.47
C GLU A 56 3.16 -6.86 16.19
N ASP A 57 3.79 -6.62 15.04
CA ASP A 57 4.96 -7.38 14.59
C ASP A 57 6.27 -6.63 14.76
N TYR A 58 6.20 -5.31 14.84
CA TYR A 58 7.38 -4.44 14.86
C TYR A 58 7.27 -3.42 15.98
N ASP A 59 8.42 -3.04 16.54
CA ASP A 59 8.48 -1.93 17.50
C ASP A 59 8.48 -0.60 16.71
N MET A 60 7.29 -0.13 16.38
CA MET A 60 7.13 1.06 15.53
C MET A 60 7.58 2.36 16.20
N ASP A 61 7.79 2.36 17.52
CA ASP A 61 8.33 3.52 18.23
C ASP A 61 9.74 3.86 17.77
N THR A 62 10.48 2.88 17.24
CA THR A 62 11.83 3.08 16.73
C THR A 62 11.87 3.50 15.25
N TYR A 63 10.73 3.49 14.58
CA TYR A 63 10.64 3.81 13.15
C TYR A 63 10.28 5.28 12.95
N THR A 64 11.00 5.93 12.03
CA THR A 64 10.63 7.28 11.58
C THR A 64 9.62 7.15 10.43
N LYS A 65 9.01 8.28 10.05
CA LYS A 65 8.12 8.31 8.89
C LYS A 65 8.84 7.83 7.63
N GLU A 66 10.10 8.22 7.46
CA GLU A 66 10.91 7.79 6.30
C GLU A 66 11.14 6.28 6.31
N ASP A 67 11.39 5.71 7.48
CA ASP A 67 11.56 4.26 7.62
C ASP A 67 10.30 3.52 7.21
N ILE A 68 9.14 4.02 7.60
CA ILE A 68 7.86 3.42 7.25
C ILE A 68 7.63 3.49 5.75
N LEU A 69 7.91 4.63 5.12
CA LEU A 69 7.72 4.80 3.68
C LEU A 69 8.70 3.95 2.85
N ASP A 70 9.82 3.56 3.42
CA ASP A 70 10.79 2.67 2.76
C ASP A 70 10.42 1.19 2.87
N MET A 71 9.39 0.84 3.64
CA MET A 71 8.97 -0.55 3.76
C MET A 71 8.40 -1.04 2.43
N ASP A 72 8.78 -2.26 2.02
CA ASP A 72 8.34 -2.85 0.77
C ASP A 72 6.81 -3.04 0.70
N GLU A 73 6.16 -3.16 1.84
CA GLU A 73 4.72 -3.37 1.94
C GLU A 73 3.92 -2.08 1.82
N VAL A 74 4.55 -0.90 1.89
CA VAL A 74 3.86 0.39 1.99
C VAL A 74 3.99 1.20 0.70
N TYR A 75 2.85 1.68 0.19
CA TYR A 75 2.77 2.55 -0.98
C TYR A 75 2.15 3.89 -0.56
N ASP A 76 2.83 4.99 -0.88
CA ASP A 76 2.31 6.35 -0.65
C ASP A 76 1.38 6.73 -1.81
N ILE A 77 0.10 6.90 -1.52
CA ILE A 77 -0.89 7.25 -2.55
C ILE A 77 -0.74 8.71 -2.99
N GLY A 78 -0.20 9.56 -2.11
CA GLY A 78 0.07 10.95 -2.46
C GLY A 78 -1.04 11.94 -2.10
N ASP A 79 -2.15 11.45 -1.55
CA ASP A 79 -3.26 12.30 -1.11
C ASP A 79 -3.55 12.17 0.39
N GLY A 80 -2.57 11.69 1.14
CA GLY A 80 -2.71 11.46 2.58
C GLY A 80 -3.07 10.02 2.92
N ARG A 81 -3.34 9.19 1.92
CA ARG A 81 -3.63 7.77 2.12
C ARG A 81 -2.39 6.93 1.85
N TYR A 82 -2.37 5.73 2.41
CA TYR A 82 -1.30 4.76 2.21
C TYR A 82 -1.90 3.39 1.94
N LEU A 83 -1.28 2.65 1.03
CA LEU A 83 -1.68 1.29 0.69
C LEU A 83 -0.69 0.33 1.32
N ILE A 84 -1.20 -0.70 1.99
CA ILE A 84 -0.39 -1.74 2.62
C ILE A 84 -0.67 -3.06 1.90
N VAL A 85 0.36 -3.65 1.31
CA VAL A 85 0.28 -4.95 0.63
C VAL A 85 1.32 -5.87 1.26
N GLU A 86 0.88 -6.88 1.96
CA GLU A 86 1.77 -7.86 2.57
C GLU A 86 2.02 -9.07 1.70
#